data_e66d6bef991a795b72f98b935d41eea8
#
_entry.id   e66d6bef991a795b72f98b935d41eea8
#
_cell.length_a   1.000
_cell.length_b   1.000
_cell.length_c   1.000
_cell.angle_alpha   90.00
_cell.angle_beta   90.00
_cell.angle_gamma   90.00
#
_symmetry.space_group_name_H-M   'P 1'
#
loop_
_entity.id
_entity.type
_entity.pdbx_description
1 polymer ?
#
loop_
_entity_poly.entity_id
_entity_poly.type
_entity_poly.pdbx_seq_one_letter_code
_entity_poly.pdbx_strand_id
1 'polypeptide(L)'
;MEIFWGKYAEEIESSFITLEEEKVISRLWEKDYTLWKPYPQEIVNRLGWLSAPQEMQKNVAQLEDMTAGLRKEGFQEALLLGMGGSSLAPDLFQKVWGNKEGFLNLYVLDSTDPEMVNHYAQSLDPGKTLYLVSTKSGNTLETLSFFKFFYNLAQKKLGKEAGKHFIAITDPGSPLVQLGERYGFRKVFLNPPDIGGRYSAFSFFGLVPAALLGIDLSLLLEKATIASQKCSPSTPLKDNEGALLGTTLGILAQKGRDKLTFFFSSPRWESFGDWLEQLVAESTGKEGKGILPVIDRQPGKPEVYGEDRLFVYIEGEKNDSLNNLLEELKNAGHPVIKISVASHYDLGEQMFIWEFATALSGYWLKINPFDQPDVESTKKFTQEMMRRYKEGSFEEENPVLVEKGFNIFCDFSASSLKEVLEQFLGFVEPGGYISIHAYLPVNPLIEKELISLASLLRDKTKKAVTFGYGPRFLHSTGQLHKGDGGKGVFLQLVSEPSIDIPIPEEAGSDVSCFTFGALKKAQALGDREALKRAGRKVISLFFQGNSEEKLRTLRETFLHFL
;
A
#
# COMPACT_ATOMS: atom_id res chain seq x y z
N MET A 1 23.06 2.98 -7.24
CA MET A 1 22.05 2.43 -8.17
C MET A 1 22.70 2.18 -9.53
N GLU A 2 22.41 1.03 -10.18
CA GLU A 2 22.86 0.66 -11.51
C GLU A 2 21.64 0.55 -12.42
N ILE A 3 21.68 1.13 -13.63
CA ILE A 3 20.54 1.11 -14.57
C ILE A 3 21.01 0.60 -15.92
N PHE A 4 20.30 -0.38 -16.47
CA PHE A 4 20.42 -0.85 -17.83
C PHE A 4 19.15 -0.50 -18.60
N TRP A 5 19.22 0.45 -19.49
CA TRP A 5 18.07 0.92 -20.29
C TRP A 5 17.86 0.15 -21.60
N GLY A 6 18.87 -0.67 -22.03
CA GLY A 6 18.80 -1.38 -23.30
C GLY A 6 18.57 -0.44 -24.49
N LYS A 7 17.61 -0.78 -25.35
CA LYS A 7 17.28 0.04 -26.54
C LYS A 7 16.69 1.42 -26.26
N TYR A 8 16.42 1.77 -25.00
CA TYR A 8 15.82 3.06 -24.60
C TYR A 8 16.86 4.08 -24.12
N ALA A 9 18.15 3.73 -24.14
CA ALA A 9 19.22 4.57 -23.59
C ALA A 9 19.26 5.96 -24.24
N GLU A 10 19.28 6.04 -25.56
CA GLU A 10 19.34 7.30 -26.31
C GLU A 10 18.17 8.24 -25.98
N GLU A 11 16.97 7.68 -25.84
CA GLU A 11 15.77 8.46 -25.54
C GLU A 11 15.75 8.96 -24.09
N ILE A 12 16.17 8.12 -23.13
CA ILE A 12 16.26 8.54 -21.73
C ILE A 12 17.35 9.59 -21.57
N GLU A 13 18.51 9.41 -22.20
CA GLU A 13 19.61 10.39 -22.18
C GLU A 13 19.18 11.72 -22.80
N SER A 14 18.46 11.72 -23.92
CA SER A 14 17.94 12.95 -24.54
C SER A 14 16.92 13.65 -23.65
N SER A 15 16.16 12.91 -22.82
CA SER A 15 15.20 13.49 -21.88
C SER A 15 15.86 14.29 -20.76
N PHE A 16 17.14 14.04 -20.43
CA PHE A 16 17.88 14.87 -19.47
C PHE A 16 18.13 16.29 -19.99
N ILE A 17 18.26 16.48 -21.30
CA ILE A 17 18.34 17.81 -21.91
C ILE A 17 17.08 18.62 -21.60
N THR A 18 15.91 17.99 -21.74
CA THR A 18 14.63 18.64 -21.39
C THR A 18 14.58 19.04 -19.91
N LEU A 19 15.04 18.16 -18.98
CA LEU A 19 15.09 18.51 -17.55
C LEU A 19 15.96 19.73 -17.27
N GLU A 20 17.07 19.88 -17.98
CA GLU A 20 17.98 21.02 -17.85
C GLU A 20 17.38 22.30 -18.44
N GLU A 21 16.89 22.24 -19.69
CA GLU A 21 16.31 23.38 -20.40
C GLU A 21 15.08 23.96 -19.67
N GLU A 22 14.18 23.09 -19.19
CA GLU A 22 12.99 23.47 -18.43
C GLU A 22 13.25 23.69 -16.94
N LYS A 23 14.48 23.49 -16.45
CA LYS A 23 14.90 23.63 -15.05
C LYS A 23 14.02 22.83 -14.08
N VAL A 24 13.63 21.63 -14.49
CA VAL A 24 12.60 20.84 -13.80
C VAL A 24 12.98 20.56 -12.36
N ILE A 25 14.24 20.19 -12.08
CA ILE A 25 14.69 19.90 -10.71
C ILE A 25 14.64 21.17 -9.83
N SER A 26 15.09 22.33 -10.34
CA SER A 26 15.01 23.58 -9.59
C SER A 26 13.56 23.96 -9.27
N ARG A 27 12.68 23.89 -10.26
CA ARG A 27 11.24 24.20 -10.11
C ARG A 27 10.55 23.26 -9.14
N LEU A 28 10.94 21.97 -9.12
CA LEU A 28 10.40 21.00 -8.15
C LEU A 28 10.77 21.40 -6.71
N TRP A 29 12.03 21.79 -6.47
CA TRP A 29 12.49 22.28 -5.16
C TRP A 29 11.89 23.64 -4.79
N GLU A 30 11.59 24.50 -5.75
CA GLU A 30 10.86 25.75 -5.58
C GLU A 30 9.35 25.54 -5.34
N LYS A 31 8.91 24.28 -5.32
CA LYS A 31 7.50 23.87 -5.15
C LYS A 31 6.58 24.46 -6.23
N ASP A 32 7.09 24.62 -7.46
CA ASP A 32 6.35 25.13 -8.60
C ASP A 32 5.33 24.09 -9.09
N TYR A 33 4.06 24.30 -8.72
CA TYR A 33 2.97 23.40 -9.06
C TYR A 33 2.72 23.27 -10.57
N THR A 34 3.17 24.26 -11.35
CA THR A 34 2.95 24.28 -12.81
C THR A 34 3.77 23.21 -13.54
N LEU A 35 4.71 22.55 -12.86
CA LEU A 35 5.36 21.34 -13.37
C LEU A 35 4.36 20.24 -13.73
N TRP A 36 3.29 20.10 -12.96
CA TRP A 36 2.32 19.02 -13.11
C TRP A 36 1.00 19.49 -13.70
N LYS A 37 0.44 20.60 -13.18
CA LYS A 37 -0.88 21.11 -13.58
C LYS A 37 -0.89 22.65 -13.60
N PRO A 38 -1.79 23.26 -14.39
CA PRO A 38 -1.95 24.71 -14.42
C PRO A 38 -2.68 25.29 -13.19
N TYR A 39 -3.04 24.45 -12.20
CA TYR A 39 -3.76 24.81 -10.99
C TYR A 39 -3.06 24.24 -9.74
N PRO A 40 -3.12 24.95 -8.59
CA PRO A 40 -2.35 24.60 -7.40
C PRO A 40 -3.00 23.54 -6.48
N GLN A 41 -4.29 23.21 -6.71
CA GLN A 41 -5.07 22.34 -5.84
C GLN A 41 -4.44 20.95 -5.71
N GLU A 42 -4.35 20.45 -4.48
CA GLU A 42 -3.75 19.16 -4.13
C GLU A 42 -2.31 19.00 -4.64
N ILE A 43 -1.57 20.12 -4.81
CA ILE A 43 -0.14 20.16 -5.14
C ILE A 43 0.61 21.01 -4.10
N VAL A 44 0.31 22.31 -4.00
CA VAL A 44 1.07 23.22 -3.13
C VAL A 44 0.99 22.84 -1.65
N ASN A 45 -0.10 22.21 -1.25
CA ASN A 45 -0.34 21.68 0.10
C ASN A 45 0.10 20.21 0.26
N ARG A 46 0.99 19.70 -0.62
CA ARG A 46 1.47 18.31 -0.60
C ARG A 46 2.99 18.18 -0.74
N LEU A 47 3.73 19.27 -0.79
CA LEU A 47 5.17 19.30 -1.09
C LEU A 47 6.05 19.45 0.16
N GLY A 48 5.50 19.33 1.37
CA GLY A 48 6.26 19.37 2.62
C GLY A 48 7.23 18.22 2.81
N TRP A 49 7.02 17.09 2.12
CA TRP A 49 7.90 15.92 2.17
C TRP A 49 9.33 16.24 1.70
N LEU A 50 9.52 17.22 0.82
CA LEU A 50 10.86 17.64 0.33
C LEU A 50 11.80 18.06 1.47
N SER A 51 11.27 18.72 2.49
CA SER A 51 12.05 19.19 3.65
C SER A 51 11.82 18.35 4.92
N ALA A 52 10.92 17.38 4.88
CA ALA A 52 10.54 16.60 6.05
C ALA A 52 11.73 15.93 6.77
N PRO A 53 12.72 15.30 6.09
CA PRO A 53 13.86 14.70 6.78
C PRO A 53 14.61 15.69 7.66
N GLN A 54 14.87 16.90 7.16
CA GLN A 54 15.58 17.96 7.89
C GLN A 54 14.72 18.54 9.01
N GLU A 55 13.45 18.83 8.71
CA GLU A 55 12.55 19.48 9.66
C GLU A 55 12.19 18.58 10.83
N MET A 56 12.11 17.28 10.61
CA MET A 56 11.72 16.33 11.67
C MET A 56 12.87 15.98 12.63
N GLN A 57 14.13 16.31 12.31
CA GLN A 57 15.26 16.14 13.23
C GLN A 57 15.02 16.79 14.60
N LYS A 58 14.37 17.94 14.63
CA LYS A 58 14.04 18.67 15.88
C LYS A 58 13.10 17.89 16.81
N ASN A 59 12.41 16.88 16.31
CA ASN A 59 11.44 16.08 17.07
C ASN A 59 12.04 14.78 17.63
N VAL A 60 13.27 14.41 17.25
CA VAL A 60 13.89 13.13 17.62
C VAL A 60 13.95 12.96 19.14
N ALA A 61 14.53 13.94 19.86
CA ALA A 61 14.64 13.89 21.32
C ALA A 61 13.28 13.69 22.01
N GLN A 62 12.24 14.38 21.55
CA GLN A 62 10.89 14.23 22.09
C GLN A 62 10.33 12.80 21.91
N LEU A 63 10.62 12.16 20.77
CA LEU A 63 10.16 10.79 20.48
C LEU A 63 10.93 9.76 21.28
N GLU A 64 12.22 9.96 21.46
CA GLU A 64 13.08 9.12 22.29
C GLU A 64 12.69 9.20 23.77
N ASP A 65 12.46 10.41 24.30
CA ASP A 65 12.00 10.64 25.68
C ASP A 65 10.63 9.98 25.92
N MET A 66 9.70 10.12 24.98
CA MET A 66 8.40 9.45 25.04
C MET A 66 8.57 7.92 25.11
N THR A 67 9.38 7.36 24.24
CA THR A 67 9.63 5.92 24.19
C THR A 67 10.28 5.42 25.49
N ALA A 68 11.25 6.15 26.01
CA ALA A 68 11.88 5.85 27.30
C ALA A 68 10.87 5.90 28.47
N GLY A 69 9.97 6.86 28.47
CA GLY A 69 8.87 6.97 29.44
C GLY A 69 7.93 5.77 29.40
N LEU A 70 7.47 5.41 28.22
CA LEU A 70 6.56 4.25 28.01
C LEU A 70 7.19 2.94 28.49
N ARG A 71 8.48 2.71 28.18
CA ARG A 71 9.21 1.53 28.66
C ARG A 71 9.31 1.48 30.19
N LYS A 72 9.57 2.62 30.85
CA LYS A 72 9.60 2.71 32.32
C LYS A 72 8.24 2.43 32.95
N GLU A 73 7.15 2.79 32.27
CA GLU A 73 5.78 2.50 32.70
C GLU A 73 5.38 1.03 32.44
N GLY A 74 6.19 0.25 31.74
CA GLY A 74 5.97 -1.19 31.53
C GLY A 74 5.19 -1.53 30.28
N PHE A 75 5.04 -0.62 29.31
CA PHE A 75 4.50 -0.93 27.99
C PHE A 75 5.46 -1.88 27.25
N GLN A 76 4.90 -2.92 26.62
CA GLN A 76 5.64 -3.97 25.91
C GLN A 76 5.28 -4.03 24.44
N GLU A 77 4.03 -3.69 24.12
CA GLU A 77 3.43 -3.82 22.80
C GLU A 77 2.93 -2.47 22.31
N ALA A 78 2.96 -2.28 21.00
CA ALA A 78 2.28 -1.20 20.30
C ALA A 78 1.42 -1.78 19.17
N LEU A 79 0.13 -1.45 19.13
CA LEU A 79 -0.76 -1.80 18.03
C LEU A 79 -1.14 -0.55 17.26
N LEU A 80 -0.67 -0.45 16.02
CA LEU A 80 -1.03 0.64 15.13
C LEU A 80 -2.35 0.32 14.43
N LEU A 81 -3.30 1.24 14.54
CA LEU A 81 -4.63 1.21 13.94
C LEU A 81 -4.64 2.26 12.81
N GLY A 82 -4.42 1.83 11.58
CA GLY A 82 -4.26 2.79 10.47
C GLY A 82 -4.38 2.12 9.11
N MET A 83 -4.49 2.95 8.06
CA MET A 83 -4.62 2.49 6.67
C MET A 83 -3.67 3.26 5.76
N GLY A 84 -3.20 2.62 4.68
CA GLY A 84 -2.39 3.24 3.65
C GLY A 84 -1.14 3.94 4.18
N GLY A 85 -0.93 5.22 3.87
CA GLY A 85 0.23 5.99 4.33
C GLY A 85 0.39 6.08 5.86
N SER A 86 -0.67 5.78 6.63
CA SER A 86 -0.59 5.71 8.08
C SER A 86 -0.12 4.34 8.62
N SER A 87 -0.06 3.29 7.77
CA SER A 87 0.30 1.93 8.18
C SER A 87 1.49 1.34 7.42
N LEU A 88 1.68 1.68 6.14
CA LEU A 88 2.66 0.99 5.29
C LEU A 88 4.11 1.27 5.65
N ALA A 89 4.47 2.52 5.98
CA ALA A 89 5.82 2.81 6.45
C ALA A 89 6.10 2.17 7.83
N PRO A 90 5.19 2.23 8.83
CA PRO A 90 5.32 1.46 10.07
C PRO A 90 5.47 -0.06 9.87
N ASP A 91 4.67 -0.66 8.98
CA ASP A 91 4.75 -2.09 8.65
C ASP A 91 6.12 -2.44 8.02
N LEU A 92 6.60 -1.61 7.09
CA LEU A 92 7.93 -1.72 6.51
C LEU A 92 9.02 -1.66 7.59
N PHE A 93 8.96 -0.67 8.48
CA PHE A 93 9.95 -0.55 9.56
C PHE A 93 9.94 -1.77 10.47
N GLN A 94 8.76 -2.26 10.86
CA GLN A 94 8.64 -3.45 11.70
C GLN A 94 9.25 -4.69 11.02
N LYS A 95 8.98 -4.90 9.74
CA LYS A 95 9.49 -6.08 9.00
C LYS A 95 10.99 -6.00 8.73
N VAL A 96 11.54 -4.80 8.49
CA VAL A 96 12.97 -4.62 8.20
C VAL A 96 13.81 -4.67 9.47
N TRP A 97 13.40 -3.99 10.55
CA TRP A 97 14.19 -3.97 11.80
C TRP A 97 13.84 -5.10 12.74
N GLY A 98 12.60 -5.61 12.67
CA GLY A 98 12.09 -6.59 13.64
C GLY A 98 11.90 -5.96 15.03
N ASN A 99 11.67 -6.81 16.01
CA ASN A 99 11.56 -6.41 17.41
C ASN A 99 12.94 -6.30 18.05
N LYS A 100 13.20 -5.18 18.73
CA LYS A 100 14.46 -4.93 19.42
C LYS A 100 14.26 -5.09 20.93
N GLU A 101 15.14 -5.87 21.58
CA GLU A 101 15.08 -6.08 23.02
C GLU A 101 15.05 -4.74 23.79
N GLY A 102 14.15 -4.66 24.75
CA GLY A 102 13.95 -3.46 25.56
C GLY A 102 13.16 -2.35 24.87
N PHE A 103 12.63 -2.54 23.68
CA PHE A 103 11.70 -1.64 23.00
C PHE A 103 10.33 -2.31 22.84
N LEU A 104 9.33 -1.59 22.32
CA LEU A 104 8.00 -2.14 22.13
C LEU A 104 7.95 -3.01 20.88
N ASN A 105 7.23 -4.14 20.94
CA ASN A 105 6.89 -4.91 19.76
C ASN A 105 5.79 -4.18 19.00
N LEU A 106 6.04 -3.81 17.75
CA LEU A 106 5.05 -3.11 16.93
C LEU A 106 4.26 -4.13 16.11
N TYR A 107 2.94 -3.97 16.13
CA TYR A 107 1.99 -4.65 15.28
C TYR A 107 1.18 -3.63 14.48
N VAL A 108 0.75 -4.01 13.29
CA VAL A 108 -0.04 -3.13 12.41
C VAL A 108 -1.36 -3.82 12.07
N LEU A 109 -2.46 -3.15 12.37
CA LEU A 109 -3.80 -3.59 11.99
C LEU A 109 -4.35 -2.65 10.91
N ASP A 110 -4.34 -3.14 9.68
CA ASP A 110 -4.88 -2.48 8.49
C ASP A 110 -5.81 -3.41 7.67
N SER A 111 -6.41 -4.37 8.36
CA SER A 111 -7.40 -5.30 7.81
C SER A 111 -8.68 -5.27 8.63
N THR A 112 -9.83 -5.16 7.96
CA THR A 112 -11.15 -5.29 8.61
C THR A 112 -11.62 -6.74 8.69
N ASP A 113 -10.78 -7.70 8.36
CA ASP A 113 -11.10 -9.10 8.55
C ASP A 113 -11.27 -9.41 10.04
N PRO A 114 -12.43 -9.95 10.47
CA PRO A 114 -12.69 -10.19 11.90
C PRO A 114 -11.71 -11.15 12.55
N GLU A 115 -11.12 -12.09 11.80
CA GLU A 115 -10.12 -13.02 12.34
C GLU A 115 -8.84 -12.29 12.73
N MET A 116 -8.41 -11.29 11.94
CA MET A 116 -7.26 -10.45 12.26
C MET A 116 -7.52 -9.56 13.47
N VAL A 117 -8.70 -8.93 13.53
CA VAL A 117 -9.10 -8.12 14.69
C VAL A 117 -9.12 -8.98 15.96
N ASN A 118 -9.72 -10.18 15.88
CA ASN A 118 -9.75 -11.13 17.00
C ASN A 118 -8.36 -11.62 17.39
N HIS A 119 -7.48 -11.89 16.43
CA HIS A 119 -6.10 -12.30 16.70
C HIS A 119 -5.41 -11.30 17.64
N TYR A 120 -5.43 -10.01 17.32
CA TYR A 120 -4.83 -8.99 18.18
C TYR A 120 -5.59 -8.78 19.50
N ALA A 121 -6.93 -8.94 19.49
CA ALA A 121 -7.72 -8.84 20.70
C ALA A 121 -7.38 -9.94 21.72
N GLN A 122 -7.01 -11.13 21.25
CA GLN A 122 -6.68 -12.28 22.11
C GLN A 122 -5.19 -12.34 22.46
N SER A 123 -4.30 -11.91 21.55
CA SER A 123 -2.85 -12.04 21.74
C SER A 123 -2.23 -10.90 22.57
N LEU A 124 -2.84 -9.71 22.59
CA LEU A 124 -2.28 -8.54 23.25
C LEU A 124 -2.95 -8.27 24.60
N ASP A 125 -2.13 -8.00 25.62
CA ASP A 125 -2.63 -7.56 26.92
C ASP A 125 -2.93 -6.04 26.90
N PRO A 126 -4.20 -5.60 26.99
CA PRO A 126 -4.52 -4.17 27.00
C PRO A 126 -3.80 -3.36 28.08
N GLY A 127 -3.39 -4.00 29.20
CA GLY A 127 -2.63 -3.33 30.27
C GLY A 127 -1.16 -3.07 29.93
N LYS A 128 -0.64 -3.64 28.86
CA LYS A 128 0.75 -3.51 28.41
C LYS A 128 0.87 -3.00 26.97
N THR A 129 -0.27 -2.79 26.30
CA THR A 129 -0.35 -2.36 24.91
C THR A 129 -0.61 -0.87 24.80
N LEU A 130 0.16 -0.20 23.94
CA LEU A 130 -0.07 1.15 23.46
C LEU A 130 -0.80 1.08 22.10
N TYR A 131 -1.92 1.76 21.98
CA TYR A 131 -2.68 1.82 20.73
C TYR A 131 -2.37 3.13 19.99
N LEU A 132 -1.91 3.04 18.76
CA LEU A 132 -1.63 4.18 17.89
C LEU A 132 -2.80 4.37 16.92
N VAL A 133 -3.68 5.35 17.18
CA VAL A 133 -4.77 5.69 16.26
C VAL A 133 -4.22 6.64 15.20
N SER A 134 -3.99 6.13 14.01
CA SER A 134 -3.20 6.78 12.96
C SER A 134 -4.04 7.05 11.72
N THR A 135 -4.42 8.31 11.50
CA THR A 135 -5.17 8.74 10.31
C THR A 135 -5.02 10.23 10.06
N LYS A 136 -4.62 10.60 8.82
CA LYS A 136 -4.41 11.99 8.40
C LYS A 136 -5.71 12.81 8.53
N SER A 137 -6.79 12.33 7.94
CA SER A 137 -8.09 13.00 7.90
C SER A 137 -8.85 12.96 9.25
N GLY A 138 -8.47 12.06 10.15
CA GLY A 138 -9.15 11.82 11.42
C GLY A 138 -10.52 11.13 11.32
N ASN A 139 -10.95 10.69 10.12
CA ASN A 139 -12.28 10.12 9.87
C ASN A 139 -12.24 8.82 9.04
N THR A 140 -11.08 8.18 8.92
CA THR A 140 -10.95 6.89 8.23
C THR A 140 -11.79 5.84 8.96
N LEU A 141 -12.75 5.26 8.24
CA LEU A 141 -13.77 4.38 8.79
C LEU A 141 -13.17 3.17 9.52
N GLU A 142 -12.20 2.51 8.88
CA GLU A 142 -11.51 1.35 9.42
C GLU A 142 -10.79 1.71 10.73
N THR A 143 -9.98 2.76 10.70
CA THR A 143 -9.21 3.24 11.86
C THR A 143 -10.12 3.58 13.04
N LEU A 144 -11.24 4.26 12.79
CA LEU A 144 -12.21 4.59 13.84
C LEU A 144 -12.95 3.35 14.36
N SER A 145 -13.22 2.36 13.49
CA SER A 145 -13.81 1.09 13.90
C SER A 145 -12.87 0.30 14.82
N PHE A 146 -11.59 0.22 14.46
CA PHE A 146 -10.56 -0.38 15.31
C PHE A 146 -10.44 0.37 16.65
N PHE A 147 -10.36 1.70 16.61
CA PHE A 147 -10.29 2.51 17.83
C PHE A 147 -11.44 2.20 18.79
N LYS A 148 -12.69 2.23 18.33
CA LYS A 148 -13.86 1.97 19.16
C LYS A 148 -13.80 0.58 19.80
N PHE A 149 -13.43 -0.43 19.04
CA PHE A 149 -13.34 -1.79 19.51
C PHE A 149 -12.23 -1.96 20.57
N PHE A 150 -11.00 -1.53 20.27
CA PHE A 150 -9.87 -1.68 21.18
C PHE A 150 -9.96 -0.77 22.40
N TYR A 151 -10.63 0.39 22.26
CA TYR A 151 -10.93 1.24 23.43
C TYR A 151 -11.85 0.51 24.42
N ASN A 152 -12.88 -0.19 23.94
CA ASN A 152 -13.76 -0.97 24.79
C ASN A 152 -13.01 -2.10 25.51
N LEU A 153 -12.09 -2.78 24.82
CA LEU A 153 -11.23 -3.79 25.45
C LEU A 153 -10.34 -3.18 26.54
N ALA A 154 -9.68 -2.09 26.24
CA ALA A 154 -8.84 -1.36 27.19
C ALA A 154 -9.66 -0.86 28.38
N GLN A 155 -10.84 -0.29 28.14
CA GLN A 155 -11.72 0.23 29.19
C GLN A 155 -12.22 -0.86 30.15
N LYS A 156 -12.57 -2.04 29.64
CA LYS A 156 -12.96 -3.20 30.46
C LYS A 156 -11.85 -3.60 31.44
N LYS A 157 -10.58 -3.47 31.06
CA LYS A 157 -9.44 -3.82 31.91
C LYS A 157 -8.92 -2.66 32.78
N LEU A 158 -8.90 -1.45 32.26
CA LEU A 158 -8.21 -0.30 32.82
C LEU A 158 -9.17 0.76 33.39
N GLY A 159 -10.48 0.63 33.11
CA GLY A 159 -11.46 1.62 33.55
C GLY A 159 -11.19 3.01 32.97
N LYS A 160 -11.11 4.01 33.84
CA LYS A 160 -10.90 5.41 33.46
C LYS A 160 -9.49 5.71 32.92
N GLU A 161 -8.53 4.80 33.10
CA GLU A 161 -7.15 4.98 32.64
C GLU A 161 -6.97 4.52 31.18
N ALA A 162 -8.00 3.95 30.56
CA ALA A 162 -7.93 3.41 29.19
C ALA A 162 -7.36 4.42 28.19
N GLY A 163 -7.79 5.68 28.22
CA GLY A 163 -7.31 6.73 27.32
C GLY A 163 -5.78 6.93 27.34
N LYS A 164 -5.14 6.69 28.48
CA LYS A 164 -3.67 6.80 28.64
C LYS A 164 -2.89 5.75 27.85
N HIS A 165 -3.56 4.71 27.36
CA HIS A 165 -3.00 3.68 26.48
C HIS A 165 -3.17 4.04 24.99
N PHE A 166 -3.70 5.21 24.66
CA PHE A 166 -3.91 5.66 23.29
C PHE A 166 -3.08 6.89 22.95
N ILE A 167 -2.52 6.88 21.74
CA ILE A 167 -1.86 8.03 21.11
C ILE A 167 -2.54 8.25 19.76
N ALA A 168 -2.85 9.50 19.42
CA ALA A 168 -3.31 9.86 18.09
C ALA A 168 -2.17 10.41 17.23
N ILE A 169 -2.17 10.07 15.93
CA ILE A 169 -1.31 10.68 14.92
C ILE A 169 -2.24 11.18 13.81
N THR A 170 -2.30 12.50 13.60
CA THR A 170 -3.28 13.10 12.69
C THR A 170 -2.86 14.50 12.27
N ASP A 171 -3.59 15.09 11.31
CA ASP A 171 -3.39 16.49 10.95
C ASP A 171 -4.05 17.47 11.94
N PRO A 172 -3.55 18.71 12.04
CA PRO A 172 -4.19 19.75 12.81
C PRO A 172 -5.63 19.98 12.37
N GLY A 173 -6.53 20.12 13.36
CA GLY A 173 -7.96 20.39 13.12
C GLY A 173 -8.78 19.17 12.67
N SER A 174 -8.19 17.99 12.60
CA SER A 174 -8.92 16.77 12.29
C SER A 174 -9.88 16.37 13.43
N PRO A 175 -10.98 15.64 13.16
CA PRO A 175 -11.88 15.14 14.21
C PRO A 175 -11.18 14.26 15.25
N LEU A 176 -10.07 13.59 14.90
CA LEU A 176 -9.32 12.75 15.82
C LEU A 176 -8.66 13.55 16.95
N VAL A 177 -8.38 14.83 16.76
CA VAL A 177 -7.89 15.73 17.85
C VAL A 177 -8.92 15.82 18.96
N GLN A 178 -10.18 16.10 18.60
CA GLN A 178 -11.29 16.20 19.57
C GLN A 178 -11.61 14.85 20.22
N LEU A 179 -11.50 13.75 19.45
CA LEU A 179 -11.64 12.41 20.01
C LEU A 179 -10.55 12.14 21.06
N GLY A 180 -9.29 12.49 20.76
CA GLY A 180 -8.19 12.33 21.70
C GLY A 180 -8.42 13.09 23.01
N GLU A 181 -8.94 14.32 22.95
CA GLU A 181 -9.33 15.10 24.14
C GLU A 181 -10.50 14.44 24.88
N ARG A 182 -11.58 14.09 24.18
CA ARG A 182 -12.80 13.47 24.77
C ARG A 182 -12.49 12.17 25.52
N TYR A 183 -11.63 11.32 24.96
CA TYR A 183 -11.28 10.01 25.51
C TYR A 183 -10.00 10.00 26.35
N GLY A 184 -9.39 11.16 26.59
CA GLY A 184 -8.22 11.32 27.44
C GLY A 184 -6.98 10.61 26.90
N PHE A 185 -6.73 10.70 25.62
CA PHE A 185 -5.52 10.13 25.00
C PHE A 185 -4.26 10.69 25.63
N ARG A 186 -3.24 9.85 25.76
CA ARG A 186 -1.94 10.21 26.32
C ARG A 186 -1.29 11.38 25.57
N LYS A 187 -1.38 11.37 24.24
CA LYS A 187 -0.79 12.37 23.36
C LYS A 187 -1.47 12.41 22.00
N VAL A 188 -1.48 13.57 21.41
CA VAL A 188 -1.87 13.78 20.01
C VAL A 188 -0.66 14.36 19.28
N PHE A 189 -0.14 13.65 18.29
CA PHE A 189 0.88 14.15 17.39
C PHE A 189 0.22 14.80 16.20
N LEU A 190 0.48 16.10 16.04
CA LEU A 190 -0.03 16.88 14.92
C LEU A 190 1.00 16.87 13.79
N ASN A 191 0.63 16.24 12.71
CA ASN A 191 1.49 16.06 11.54
C ASN A 191 1.60 17.35 10.72
N PRO A 192 2.72 17.61 10.01
CA PRO A 192 2.77 18.69 9.02
C PRO A 192 1.64 18.51 7.99
N PRO A 193 0.73 19.48 7.83
CA PRO A 193 -0.49 19.29 7.02
C PRO A 193 -0.21 19.28 5.50
N ASP A 194 0.95 19.78 5.10
CA ASP A 194 1.39 19.85 3.70
C ASP A 194 2.14 18.60 3.21
N ILE A 195 2.00 17.47 3.92
CA ILE A 195 2.55 16.17 3.52
C ILE A 195 1.39 15.23 3.15
N GLY A 196 1.41 14.71 1.92
CA GLY A 196 0.46 13.68 1.48
C GLY A 196 0.67 12.33 2.20
N GLY A 197 -0.39 11.51 2.35
CA GLY A 197 -0.30 10.25 3.11
C GLY A 197 0.81 9.31 2.62
N ARG A 198 0.92 9.06 1.33
CA ARG A 198 1.94 8.17 0.75
C ARG A 198 3.36 8.75 0.72
N TYR A 199 3.51 10.07 0.99
CA TYR A 199 4.79 10.77 1.14
C TYR A 199 5.13 11.06 2.62
N SER A 200 4.50 10.37 3.57
CA SER A 200 4.56 10.73 5.00
C SER A 200 5.51 9.89 5.84
N ALA A 201 6.37 9.09 5.21
CA ALA A 201 7.29 8.20 5.91
C ALA A 201 8.20 8.92 6.92
N PHE A 202 8.67 10.13 6.58
CA PHE A 202 9.48 10.98 7.44
C PHE A 202 8.68 12.00 8.25
N SER A 203 7.41 11.73 8.50
CA SER A 203 6.56 12.51 9.40
C SER A 203 6.25 11.73 10.68
N PHE A 204 5.40 12.23 11.55
CA PHE A 204 4.99 11.49 12.76
C PHE A 204 4.33 10.14 12.42
N PHE A 205 3.73 9.97 11.22
CA PHE A 205 3.15 8.70 10.80
C PHE A 205 4.19 7.57 10.74
N GLY A 206 5.41 7.85 10.27
CA GLY A 206 6.49 6.87 10.29
C GLY A 206 7.35 6.95 11.57
N LEU A 207 7.69 8.17 12.03
CA LEU A 207 8.71 8.34 13.08
C LEU A 207 8.22 7.94 14.48
N VAL A 208 6.92 8.10 14.83
CA VAL A 208 6.40 7.63 16.12
C VAL A 208 6.51 6.11 16.24
N PRO A 209 6.02 5.31 15.28
CA PRO A 209 6.22 3.85 15.30
C PRO A 209 7.70 3.45 15.26
N ALA A 210 8.53 4.13 14.48
CA ALA A 210 9.97 3.87 14.39
C ALA A 210 10.70 4.07 15.74
N ALA A 211 10.33 5.12 16.48
CA ALA A 211 10.84 5.37 17.83
C ALA A 211 10.50 4.23 18.80
N LEU A 212 9.24 3.74 18.75
CA LEU A 212 8.78 2.64 19.61
C LEU A 212 9.52 1.33 19.32
N LEU A 213 9.90 1.08 18.07
CA LEU A 213 10.75 -0.04 17.65
C LEU A 213 12.23 0.11 18.07
N GLY A 214 12.66 1.30 18.52
CA GLY A 214 14.04 1.60 18.85
C GLY A 214 14.95 1.77 17.65
N ILE A 215 14.41 2.23 16.54
CA ILE A 215 15.19 2.65 15.38
C ILE A 215 15.90 3.96 15.73
N ASP A 216 17.18 4.08 15.39
CA ASP A 216 17.91 5.34 15.51
C ASP A 216 17.33 6.35 14.48
N LEU A 217 16.46 7.22 14.98
CA LEU A 217 15.77 8.20 14.15
C LEU A 217 16.73 9.24 13.57
N SER A 218 17.78 9.60 14.33
CA SER A 218 18.78 10.56 13.84
C SER A 218 19.48 10.02 12.62
N LEU A 219 19.93 8.76 12.66
CA LEU A 219 20.60 8.11 11.54
C LEU A 219 19.66 7.88 10.34
N LEU A 220 18.40 7.47 10.60
CA LEU A 220 17.41 7.29 9.54
C LEU A 220 17.15 8.61 8.78
N LEU A 221 16.94 9.70 9.53
CA LEU A 221 16.69 11.03 8.97
C LEU A 221 17.95 11.64 8.33
N GLU A 222 19.14 11.34 8.86
CA GLU A 222 20.42 11.73 8.24
C GLU A 222 20.57 11.13 6.85
N LYS A 223 20.31 9.82 6.72
CA LYS A 223 20.33 9.12 5.41
C LYS A 223 19.35 9.73 4.41
N ALA A 224 18.12 10.00 4.85
CA ALA A 224 17.13 10.67 4.00
C ALA A 224 17.54 12.11 3.64
N THR A 225 18.18 12.84 4.55
CA THR A 225 18.71 14.20 4.31
C THR A 225 19.84 14.18 3.28
N ILE A 226 20.76 13.21 3.36
CA ILE A 226 21.81 13.02 2.35
C ILE A 226 21.19 12.75 0.98
N ALA A 227 20.18 11.90 0.91
CA ALA A 227 19.46 11.63 -0.33
C ALA A 227 18.79 12.89 -0.89
N SER A 228 18.17 13.71 -0.02
CA SER A 228 17.54 14.96 -0.43
C SER A 228 18.57 15.93 -1.05
N GLN A 229 19.77 16.00 -0.49
CA GLN A 229 20.86 16.81 -1.04
C GLN A 229 21.34 16.28 -2.40
N LYS A 230 21.48 14.96 -2.54
CA LYS A 230 21.82 14.32 -3.82
C LYS A 230 20.74 14.51 -4.90
N CYS A 231 19.48 14.71 -4.51
CA CYS A 231 18.37 15.03 -5.41
C CYS A 231 18.19 16.53 -5.65
N SER A 232 19.08 17.38 -5.12
CA SER A 232 18.99 18.85 -5.24
C SER A 232 19.42 19.39 -6.62
N PRO A 233 19.06 20.64 -6.96
CA PRO A 233 19.46 21.28 -8.21
C PRO A 233 20.98 21.45 -8.37
N SER A 234 21.74 21.40 -7.28
CA SER A 234 23.21 21.51 -7.32
C SER A 234 23.91 20.22 -7.75
N THR A 235 23.21 19.10 -7.75
CA THR A 235 23.74 17.80 -8.16
C THR A 235 23.58 17.63 -9.67
N PRO A 236 24.67 17.34 -10.41
CA PRO A 236 24.57 17.06 -11.85
C PRO A 236 23.56 15.93 -12.12
N LEU A 237 22.75 16.04 -13.17
CA LEU A 237 21.66 15.07 -13.45
C LEU A 237 22.15 13.62 -13.52
N LYS A 238 23.34 13.40 -14.07
CA LYS A 238 23.97 12.06 -14.16
C LYS A 238 24.28 11.42 -12.80
N ASP A 239 24.40 12.23 -11.74
CA ASP A 239 24.70 11.82 -10.38
C ASP A 239 23.47 11.93 -9.46
N ASN A 240 22.36 12.47 -9.97
CA ASN A 240 21.11 12.65 -9.25
C ASN A 240 20.22 11.39 -9.40
N GLU A 241 20.31 10.47 -8.44
CA GLU A 241 19.60 9.19 -8.49
C GLU A 241 18.08 9.34 -8.57
N GLY A 242 17.49 10.36 -7.92
CA GLY A 242 16.06 10.64 -8.01
C GLY A 242 15.64 11.10 -9.42
N ALA A 243 16.49 11.93 -10.07
CA ALA A 243 16.24 12.36 -11.44
C ALA A 243 16.42 11.21 -12.44
N LEU A 244 17.45 10.39 -12.27
CA LEU A 244 17.70 9.19 -13.09
C LEU A 244 16.52 8.21 -13.00
N LEU A 245 16.11 7.88 -11.78
CA LEU A 245 15.01 6.94 -11.54
C LEU A 245 13.69 7.50 -12.06
N GLY A 246 13.33 8.74 -11.70
CA GLY A 246 12.05 9.34 -12.08
C GLY A 246 11.89 9.51 -13.59
N THR A 247 12.98 9.88 -14.29
CA THR A 247 13.00 9.97 -15.75
C THR A 247 12.87 8.58 -16.38
N THR A 248 13.61 7.60 -15.87
CA THR A 248 13.50 6.21 -16.34
C THR A 248 12.08 5.68 -16.20
N LEU A 249 11.44 5.86 -15.05
CA LEU A 249 10.07 5.44 -14.80
C LEU A 249 9.08 6.12 -15.76
N GLY A 250 9.17 7.45 -15.87
CA GLY A 250 8.23 8.23 -16.68
C GLY A 250 8.35 7.96 -18.17
N ILE A 251 9.57 7.96 -18.72
CA ILE A 251 9.82 7.72 -20.15
C ILE A 251 9.48 6.27 -20.54
N LEU A 252 9.90 5.28 -19.75
CA LEU A 252 9.59 3.89 -20.05
C LEU A 252 8.09 3.60 -19.98
N ALA A 253 7.36 4.21 -19.03
CA ALA A 253 5.92 4.09 -18.98
C ALA A 253 5.23 4.66 -20.23
N GLN A 254 5.70 5.82 -20.77
CA GLN A 254 5.22 6.37 -22.04
C GLN A 254 5.49 5.43 -23.22
N LYS A 255 6.51 4.58 -23.13
CA LYS A 255 6.85 3.56 -24.15
C LYS A 255 6.15 2.23 -23.95
N GLY A 256 5.18 2.16 -23.03
CA GLY A 256 4.42 0.95 -22.75
C GLY A 256 5.14 -0.06 -21.83
N ARG A 257 6.27 0.35 -21.21
CA ARG A 257 6.92 -0.40 -20.13
C ARG A 257 6.46 0.15 -18.77
N ASP A 258 5.18 -0.01 -18.52
CA ASP A 258 4.46 0.55 -17.39
C ASP A 258 4.20 -0.46 -16.25
N LYS A 259 4.77 -1.69 -16.34
CA LYS A 259 4.70 -2.72 -15.30
C LYS A 259 6.04 -2.80 -14.58
N LEU A 260 6.12 -2.10 -13.45
CA LEU A 260 7.31 -2.00 -12.61
C LEU A 260 7.43 -3.25 -11.73
N THR A 261 8.23 -4.22 -12.17
CA THR A 261 8.33 -5.53 -11.52
C THR A 261 9.52 -5.58 -10.56
N PHE A 262 9.23 -5.85 -9.29
CA PHE A 262 10.21 -5.88 -8.22
C PHE A 262 10.65 -7.29 -7.87
N PHE A 263 11.96 -7.45 -7.68
CA PHE A 263 12.59 -8.59 -7.03
C PHE A 263 13.33 -8.12 -5.78
N PHE A 264 13.35 -8.95 -4.76
CA PHE A 264 14.02 -8.68 -3.50
C PHE A 264 14.98 -9.81 -3.14
N SER A 265 16.15 -9.47 -2.61
CA SER A 265 17.17 -10.48 -2.24
C SER A 265 16.74 -11.38 -1.10
N SER A 266 15.82 -10.92 -0.25
CA SER A 266 15.23 -11.69 0.84
C SER A 266 13.83 -11.18 1.20
N PRO A 267 12.99 -12.02 1.87
CA PRO A 267 11.62 -11.65 2.28
C PRO A 267 11.55 -10.40 3.16
N ARG A 268 12.61 -10.08 3.91
CA ARG A 268 12.69 -8.89 4.75
C ARG A 268 12.42 -7.60 3.97
N TRP A 269 12.89 -7.53 2.72
CA TRP A 269 12.77 -6.35 1.87
C TRP A 269 11.48 -6.30 1.06
N GLU A 270 10.69 -7.37 1.03
CA GLU A 270 9.43 -7.40 0.25
C GLU A 270 8.42 -6.34 0.72
N SER A 271 8.42 -6.01 2.01
CA SER A 271 7.57 -4.94 2.54
C SER A 271 7.94 -3.54 2.04
N PHE A 272 9.17 -3.34 1.56
CA PHE A 272 9.52 -2.14 0.82
C PHE A 272 8.77 -2.07 -0.51
N GLY A 273 8.55 -3.22 -1.15
CA GLY A 273 7.68 -3.33 -2.31
C GLY A 273 6.23 -2.90 -2.00
N ASP A 274 5.66 -3.33 -0.88
CA ASP A 274 4.30 -2.94 -0.47
C ASP A 274 4.18 -1.42 -0.24
N TRP A 275 5.21 -0.78 0.31
CA TRP A 275 5.26 0.68 0.46
C TRP A 275 5.40 1.38 -0.91
N LEU A 276 6.28 0.87 -1.79
CA LEU A 276 6.46 1.36 -3.15
C LEU A 276 5.19 1.19 -3.99
N GLU A 277 4.44 0.11 -3.74
CA GLU A 277 3.16 -0.13 -4.41
C GLU A 277 2.20 1.02 -4.18
N GLN A 278 2.03 1.47 -2.93
CA GLN A 278 1.21 2.64 -2.66
C GLN A 278 1.80 3.90 -3.31
N LEU A 279 3.07 4.18 -3.06
CA LEU A 279 3.71 5.40 -3.52
C LEU A 279 3.56 5.57 -5.04
N VAL A 280 3.88 4.55 -5.81
CA VAL A 280 3.89 4.61 -7.28
C VAL A 280 2.47 4.51 -7.85
N ALA A 281 1.68 3.51 -7.45
CA ALA A 281 0.36 3.28 -8.03
C ALA A 281 -0.62 4.42 -7.73
N GLU A 282 -0.69 4.87 -6.47
CA GLU A 282 -1.62 5.94 -6.08
C GLU A 282 -1.21 7.29 -6.68
N SER A 283 0.10 7.52 -6.89
CA SER A 283 0.60 8.76 -7.51
C SER A 283 0.41 8.79 -9.01
N THR A 284 0.57 7.67 -9.70
CA THR A 284 0.62 7.65 -11.17
C THR A 284 -0.67 7.15 -11.84
N GLY A 285 -1.49 6.37 -11.13
CA GLY A 285 -2.68 5.71 -11.67
C GLY A 285 -3.88 6.63 -11.81
N LYS A 286 -3.87 7.54 -12.79
CA LYS A 286 -4.96 8.49 -13.03
C LYS A 286 -4.92 9.06 -14.44
N GLU A 287 -6.05 9.65 -14.87
CA GLU A 287 -6.17 10.28 -16.19
C GLU A 287 -5.84 9.32 -17.36
N GLY A 288 -6.18 8.04 -17.19
CA GLY A 288 -5.90 7.01 -18.19
C GLY A 288 -4.44 6.55 -18.26
N LYS A 289 -3.62 6.90 -17.27
CA LYS A 289 -2.20 6.56 -17.17
C LYS A 289 -1.91 5.83 -15.86
N GLY A 290 -0.70 5.27 -15.74
CA GLY A 290 -0.25 4.63 -14.51
C GLY A 290 0.99 3.79 -14.71
N ILE A 291 1.75 3.64 -13.64
CA ILE A 291 2.83 2.68 -13.51
C ILE A 291 2.36 1.65 -12.49
N LEU A 292 2.19 0.40 -12.91
CA LEU A 292 1.72 -0.69 -12.06
C LEU A 292 2.91 -1.35 -11.37
N PRO A 293 3.09 -1.19 -10.05
CA PRO A 293 4.03 -2.01 -9.30
C PRO A 293 3.59 -3.47 -9.24
N VAL A 294 4.52 -4.38 -9.42
CA VAL A 294 4.31 -5.83 -9.37
C VAL A 294 5.36 -6.43 -8.44
N ILE A 295 4.95 -6.89 -7.28
CA ILE A 295 5.84 -7.55 -6.32
C ILE A 295 5.91 -9.03 -6.72
N ASP A 296 6.96 -9.43 -7.41
CA ASP A 296 7.13 -10.81 -7.86
C ASP A 296 7.92 -11.63 -6.84
N ARG A 297 7.19 -12.33 -5.97
CA ARG A 297 7.75 -13.15 -4.89
C ARG A 297 8.30 -14.51 -5.36
N GLN A 298 8.00 -14.92 -6.60
CA GLN A 298 8.54 -16.14 -7.21
C GLN A 298 9.02 -15.83 -8.64
N PRO A 299 10.17 -15.16 -8.80
CA PRO A 299 10.69 -14.80 -10.10
C PRO A 299 10.80 -15.97 -11.06
N GLY A 300 10.28 -15.79 -12.27
CA GLY A 300 10.34 -16.77 -13.35
C GLY A 300 11.49 -16.50 -14.32
N LYS A 301 11.62 -17.33 -15.34
CA LYS A 301 12.58 -17.11 -16.44
C LYS A 301 12.12 -15.95 -17.34
N PRO A 302 13.01 -15.32 -18.13
CA PRO A 302 12.64 -14.20 -18.99
C PRO A 302 11.43 -14.43 -19.91
N GLU A 303 11.22 -15.68 -20.37
CA GLU A 303 10.18 -16.03 -21.33
C GLU A 303 8.76 -15.91 -20.78
N VAL A 304 8.60 -15.86 -19.44
CA VAL A 304 7.27 -15.70 -18.79
C VAL A 304 6.86 -14.24 -18.58
N TYR A 305 7.70 -13.29 -18.99
CA TYR A 305 7.42 -11.87 -18.88
C TYR A 305 7.09 -11.24 -20.23
N GLY A 306 6.11 -10.35 -20.24
CA GLY A 306 5.78 -9.54 -21.41
C GLY A 306 6.79 -8.40 -21.63
N GLU A 307 6.74 -7.78 -22.81
CA GLU A 307 7.61 -6.64 -23.14
C GLU A 307 7.28 -5.36 -22.36
N ASP A 308 6.18 -5.34 -21.63
CA ASP A 308 5.68 -4.19 -20.86
C ASP A 308 6.39 -4.01 -19.50
N ARG A 309 7.47 -4.78 -19.22
CA ARG A 309 8.17 -4.80 -17.94
C ARG A 309 9.36 -3.85 -17.89
N LEU A 310 9.50 -3.19 -16.73
CA LEU A 310 10.74 -2.63 -16.19
C LEU A 310 11.04 -3.40 -14.90
N PHE A 311 12.22 -3.99 -14.77
CA PHE A 311 12.60 -4.76 -13.60
C PHE A 311 13.40 -3.91 -12.62
N VAL A 312 13.11 -4.05 -11.33
CA VAL A 312 13.85 -3.43 -10.23
C VAL A 312 14.26 -4.51 -9.24
N TYR A 313 15.53 -4.64 -8.98
CA TYR A 313 16.06 -5.55 -7.98
C TYR A 313 16.63 -4.78 -6.79
N ILE A 314 16.08 -5.05 -5.61
CA ILE A 314 16.57 -4.51 -4.34
C ILE A 314 17.46 -5.58 -3.69
N GLU A 315 18.77 -5.30 -3.69
CA GLU A 315 19.79 -6.19 -3.13
C GLU A 315 20.22 -5.71 -1.74
N GLY A 316 19.63 -6.26 -0.69
CA GLY A 316 20.11 -6.08 0.68
C GLY A 316 21.15 -7.11 1.08
N GLU A 317 21.12 -8.27 0.44
CA GLU A 317 22.04 -9.39 0.65
C GLU A 317 22.38 -10.00 -0.73
N LYS A 318 23.62 -10.44 -0.91
CA LYS A 318 24.05 -11.03 -2.17
C LYS A 318 23.23 -12.28 -2.51
N ASN A 319 22.62 -12.28 -3.70
CA ASN A 319 21.85 -13.40 -4.23
C ASN A 319 22.29 -13.70 -5.67
N ASP A 320 23.19 -14.67 -5.83
CA ASP A 320 23.78 -15.00 -7.12
C ASP A 320 22.73 -15.51 -8.13
N SER A 321 21.67 -16.19 -7.68
CA SER A 321 20.58 -16.66 -8.56
C SER A 321 19.81 -15.49 -9.17
N LEU A 322 19.46 -14.49 -8.37
CA LEU A 322 18.78 -13.29 -8.86
C LEU A 322 19.70 -12.43 -9.71
N ASN A 323 20.98 -12.30 -9.36
CA ASN A 323 21.93 -11.59 -10.20
C ASN A 323 22.07 -12.25 -11.60
N ASN A 324 22.10 -13.58 -11.68
CA ASN A 324 22.10 -14.28 -12.96
C ASN A 324 20.81 -14.04 -13.74
N LEU A 325 19.65 -14.09 -13.09
CA LEU A 325 18.37 -13.77 -13.71
C LEU A 325 18.34 -12.35 -14.27
N LEU A 326 18.93 -11.37 -13.57
CA LEU A 326 19.00 -10.01 -14.11
C LEU A 326 19.80 -9.92 -15.41
N GLU A 327 20.91 -10.67 -15.53
CA GLU A 327 21.68 -10.73 -16.77
C GLU A 327 20.88 -11.42 -17.89
N GLU A 328 20.13 -12.48 -17.58
CA GLU A 328 19.23 -13.11 -18.54
C GLU A 328 18.12 -12.14 -19.01
N LEU A 329 17.53 -11.34 -18.11
CA LEU A 329 16.53 -10.33 -18.44
C LEU A 329 17.11 -9.21 -19.34
N LYS A 330 18.32 -8.73 -19.03
CA LYS A 330 19.04 -7.75 -19.87
C LYS A 330 19.28 -8.31 -21.27
N ASN A 331 19.73 -9.57 -21.37
CA ASN A 331 19.96 -10.26 -22.64
C ASN A 331 18.66 -10.48 -23.43
N ALA A 332 17.51 -10.64 -22.74
CA ALA A 332 16.18 -10.70 -23.35
C ALA A 332 15.66 -9.31 -23.78
N GLY A 333 16.41 -8.23 -23.54
CA GLY A 333 16.07 -6.87 -23.95
C GLY A 333 15.20 -6.09 -22.98
N HIS A 334 15.08 -6.56 -21.74
CA HIS A 334 14.35 -5.82 -20.70
C HIS A 334 15.24 -4.76 -20.03
N PRO A 335 14.72 -3.55 -19.75
CA PRO A 335 15.39 -2.61 -18.90
C PRO A 335 15.39 -3.09 -17.44
N VAL A 336 16.52 -2.88 -16.76
CA VAL A 336 16.76 -3.39 -15.41
C VAL A 336 17.39 -2.31 -14.55
N ILE A 337 16.90 -2.14 -13.33
CA ILE A 337 17.46 -1.28 -12.29
C ILE A 337 17.90 -2.18 -11.14
N LYS A 338 19.15 -2.05 -10.71
CA LYS A 338 19.68 -2.70 -9.51
C LYS A 338 19.99 -1.66 -8.45
N ILE A 339 19.43 -1.84 -7.25
CA ILE A 339 19.63 -0.97 -6.08
C ILE A 339 20.23 -1.81 -4.96
N SER A 340 21.46 -1.50 -4.57
CA SER A 340 22.12 -2.17 -3.45
C SER A 340 21.88 -1.40 -2.16
N VAL A 341 21.50 -2.10 -1.11
CA VAL A 341 21.17 -1.57 0.23
C VAL A 341 22.11 -2.26 1.22
N ALA A 342 23.15 -1.55 1.66
CA ALA A 342 24.18 -2.12 2.52
C ALA A 342 23.77 -2.19 4.00
N SER A 343 22.84 -1.34 4.42
CA SER A 343 22.33 -1.21 5.79
C SER A 343 20.82 -0.99 5.78
N HIS A 344 20.14 -1.42 6.84
CA HIS A 344 18.71 -1.11 7.04
C HIS A 344 18.44 0.40 7.02
N TYR A 345 19.40 1.22 7.47
CA TYR A 345 19.28 2.69 7.46
C TYR A 345 19.36 3.31 6.06
N ASP A 346 19.88 2.58 5.05
CA ASP A 346 19.83 3.03 3.66
C ASP A 346 18.39 3.08 3.12
N LEU A 347 17.44 2.44 3.85
CA LEU A 347 16.03 2.60 3.61
C LEU A 347 15.61 4.08 3.68
N GLY A 348 16.17 4.86 4.60
CA GLY A 348 15.93 6.31 4.65
C GLY A 348 16.35 7.02 3.34
N GLU A 349 17.51 6.64 2.78
CA GLU A 349 17.95 7.16 1.48
C GLU A 349 17.00 6.74 0.36
N GLN A 350 16.67 5.44 0.29
CA GLN A 350 15.84 4.91 -0.78
C GLN A 350 14.40 5.45 -0.74
N MET A 351 13.80 5.59 0.44
CA MET A 351 12.45 6.14 0.56
C MET A 351 12.39 7.56 -0.01
N PHE A 352 13.37 8.43 0.29
CA PHE A 352 13.40 9.78 -0.26
C PHE A 352 13.63 9.78 -1.79
N ILE A 353 14.56 8.95 -2.29
CA ILE A 353 14.83 8.83 -3.73
C ILE A 353 13.56 8.42 -4.48
N TRP A 354 12.81 7.44 -3.96
CA TRP A 354 11.59 6.97 -4.58
C TRP A 354 10.43 7.99 -4.50
N GLU A 355 10.30 8.74 -3.40
CA GLU A 355 9.35 9.86 -3.31
C GLU A 355 9.66 10.91 -4.39
N PHE A 356 10.94 11.30 -4.53
CA PHE A 356 11.39 12.26 -5.53
C PHE A 356 11.17 11.73 -6.96
N ALA A 357 11.57 10.50 -7.24
CA ALA A 357 11.42 9.86 -8.54
C ALA A 357 9.95 9.73 -8.95
N THR A 358 9.07 9.41 -7.99
CA THR A 358 7.63 9.30 -8.24
C THR A 358 7.02 10.66 -8.58
N ALA A 359 7.40 11.72 -7.86
CA ALA A 359 6.97 13.09 -8.19
C ALA A 359 7.44 13.51 -9.59
N LEU A 360 8.70 13.19 -9.94
CA LEU A 360 9.25 13.49 -11.26
C LEU A 360 8.63 12.64 -12.38
N SER A 361 8.29 11.38 -12.11
CA SER A 361 7.54 10.56 -13.08
C SER A 361 6.16 11.15 -13.40
N GLY A 362 5.52 11.80 -12.40
CA GLY A 362 4.30 12.57 -12.59
C GLY A 362 4.44 13.72 -13.58
N TYR A 363 5.60 14.42 -13.59
CA TYR A 363 5.91 15.44 -14.59
C TYR A 363 5.94 14.83 -16.01
N TRP A 364 6.70 13.75 -16.20
CA TRP A 364 6.75 13.06 -17.49
C TRP A 364 5.39 12.55 -17.97
N LEU A 365 4.60 12.02 -17.06
CA LEU A 365 3.24 11.54 -17.35
C LEU A 365 2.22 12.67 -17.47
N LYS A 366 2.57 13.92 -17.15
CA LYS A 366 1.68 15.10 -17.15
C LYS A 366 0.44 14.90 -16.29
N ILE A 367 0.62 14.36 -15.09
CA ILE A 367 -0.43 14.11 -14.09
C ILE A 367 -0.07 14.78 -12.77
N ASN A 368 -1.06 14.99 -11.89
CA ASN A 368 -0.81 15.37 -10.51
C ASN A 368 -0.43 14.13 -9.68
N PRO A 369 0.82 13.97 -9.17
CA PRO A 369 1.20 12.78 -8.42
C PRO A 369 0.76 12.82 -6.94
N PHE A 370 0.05 13.85 -6.49
CA PHE A 370 -0.26 14.09 -5.08
C PHE A 370 -1.74 13.93 -4.72
N ASP A 371 -2.66 13.98 -5.68
CA ASP A 371 -4.07 13.73 -5.48
C ASP A 371 -4.46 12.25 -5.66
N GLN A 372 -5.69 11.88 -5.34
CA GLN A 372 -6.26 10.55 -5.53
C GLN A 372 -7.78 10.63 -5.79
N PRO A 373 -8.22 11.12 -6.97
CA PRO A 373 -9.63 11.42 -7.23
C PRO A 373 -10.51 10.16 -7.33
N ASP A 374 -9.97 9.01 -7.76
CA ASP A 374 -10.78 7.86 -8.14
C ASP A 374 -11.18 6.95 -6.97
N VAL A 375 -10.49 7.05 -5.81
CA VAL A 375 -10.84 6.26 -4.61
C VAL A 375 -12.07 6.78 -3.87
N GLU A 376 -12.50 8.01 -4.11
CA GLU A 376 -13.68 8.59 -3.46
C GLU A 376 -14.97 7.84 -3.83
N SER A 377 -15.05 7.25 -5.02
CA SER A 377 -16.18 6.44 -5.45
C SER A 377 -16.36 5.20 -4.57
N THR A 378 -15.28 4.47 -4.29
CA THR A 378 -15.33 3.28 -3.42
C THR A 378 -15.84 3.62 -2.01
N LYS A 379 -15.35 4.72 -1.42
CA LYS A 379 -15.81 5.16 -0.10
C LYS A 379 -17.31 5.44 -0.07
N LYS A 380 -17.83 6.14 -1.09
CA LYS A 380 -19.27 6.45 -1.22
C LYS A 380 -20.10 5.17 -1.31
N PHE A 381 -19.68 4.20 -2.13
CA PHE A 381 -20.41 2.93 -2.26
C PHE A 381 -20.34 2.10 -0.99
N THR A 382 -19.19 2.03 -0.33
CA THR A 382 -19.07 1.36 0.98
C THR A 382 -20.01 1.99 2.00
N GLN A 383 -20.06 3.32 2.09
CA GLN A 383 -20.98 4.03 3.00
C GLN A 383 -22.45 3.74 2.68
N GLU A 384 -22.81 3.70 1.39
CA GLU A 384 -24.16 3.35 0.97
C GLU A 384 -24.53 1.89 1.33
N MET A 385 -23.61 0.94 1.13
CA MET A 385 -23.82 -0.45 1.54
C MET A 385 -24.02 -0.55 3.05
N MET A 386 -23.20 0.18 3.84
CA MET A 386 -23.34 0.22 5.29
C MET A 386 -24.68 0.81 5.73
N ARG A 387 -25.14 1.87 5.07
CA ARG A 387 -26.46 2.48 5.35
C ARG A 387 -27.57 1.47 5.11
N ARG A 388 -27.58 0.80 3.96
CA ARG A 388 -28.57 -0.25 3.63
C ARG A 388 -28.56 -1.41 4.62
N TYR A 389 -27.37 -1.80 5.07
CA TYR A 389 -27.24 -2.85 6.07
C TYR A 389 -27.88 -2.43 7.40
N LYS A 390 -27.61 -1.21 7.88
CA LYS A 390 -28.21 -0.66 9.11
C LYS A 390 -29.74 -0.55 9.03
N GLU A 391 -30.26 -0.18 7.87
CA GLU A 391 -31.71 -0.02 7.63
C GLU A 391 -32.42 -1.37 7.40
N GLY A 392 -31.69 -2.50 7.37
CA GLY A 392 -32.25 -3.79 7.02
C GLY A 392 -32.75 -3.91 5.58
N SER A 393 -32.32 -2.98 4.72
CA SER A 393 -32.68 -2.91 3.30
C SER A 393 -31.58 -3.47 2.37
N PHE A 394 -30.58 -4.13 2.96
CA PHE A 394 -29.55 -4.80 2.19
C PHE A 394 -30.08 -6.10 1.60
N GLU A 395 -30.28 -6.11 0.28
CA GLU A 395 -30.66 -7.32 -0.45
C GLU A 395 -29.40 -8.05 -0.91
N GLU A 396 -29.33 -9.36 -0.64
CA GLU A 396 -28.27 -10.20 -1.16
C GLU A 396 -28.47 -10.43 -2.67
N GLU A 397 -27.42 -10.19 -3.43
CA GLU A 397 -27.39 -10.49 -4.87
C GLU A 397 -27.35 -12.02 -5.07
N ASN A 398 -28.14 -12.53 -6.01
CA ASN A 398 -28.08 -13.94 -6.37
C ASN A 398 -26.83 -14.23 -7.23
N PRO A 399 -26.07 -15.27 -6.93
CA PRO A 399 -24.94 -15.67 -7.76
C PRO A 399 -25.43 -16.15 -9.13
N VAL A 400 -24.65 -15.86 -10.18
CA VAL A 400 -24.92 -16.35 -11.54
C VAL A 400 -24.71 -17.87 -11.62
N LEU A 401 -23.77 -18.39 -10.82
CA LEU A 401 -23.45 -19.81 -10.75
C LEU A 401 -22.97 -20.15 -9.34
N VAL A 402 -23.36 -21.34 -8.87
CA VAL A 402 -22.82 -21.96 -7.65
C VAL A 402 -22.13 -23.26 -8.03
N GLU A 403 -20.81 -23.33 -7.88
CA GLU A 403 -20.03 -24.52 -8.25
C GLU A 403 -18.79 -24.66 -7.36
N LYS A 404 -18.44 -25.90 -6.98
CA LYS A 404 -17.24 -26.25 -6.19
C LYS A 404 -17.07 -25.44 -4.89
N GLY A 405 -18.19 -24.97 -4.32
CA GLY A 405 -18.19 -24.13 -3.11
C GLY A 405 -17.82 -22.67 -3.36
N PHE A 406 -18.04 -22.17 -4.58
CA PHE A 406 -17.99 -20.76 -4.94
C PHE A 406 -19.38 -20.27 -5.29
N ASN A 407 -19.79 -19.15 -4.70
CA ASN A 407 -20.86 -18.32 -5.23
C ASN A 407 -20.20 -17.32 -6.20
N ILE A 408 -20.59 -17.37 -7.47
CA ILE A 408 -19.91 -16.65 -8.56
C ILE A 408 -20.78 -15.50 -9.03
N PHE A 409 -20.18 -14.31 -9.08
CA PHE A 409 -20.82 -13.07 -9.53
C PHE A 409 -20.02 -12.47 -10.70
N CYS A 410 -20.66 -12.34 -11.85
CA CYS A 410 -20.12 -11.74 -13.06
C CYS A 410 -21.23 -11.17 -13.93
N ASP A 411 -20.90 -10.37 -14.94
CA ASP A 411 -21.89 -9.69 -15.82
C ASP A 411 -22.20 -10.50 -17.10
N PHE A 412 -21.95 -11.80 -17.10
CA PHE A 412 -22.20 -12.71 -18.20
C PHE A 412 -22.70 -14.08 -17.69
N SER A 413 -23.37 -14.85 -18.56
CA SER A 413 -23.81 -16.20 -18.23
C SER A 413 -22.68 -17.21 -18.47
N ALA A 414 -22.55 -18.20 -17.60
CA ALA A 414 -21.63 -19.31 -17.74
C ALA A 414 -22.24 -20.57 -17.14
N SER A 415 -21.85 -21.73 -17.66
CA SER A 415 -22.33 -23.06 -17.22
C SER A 415 -21.39 -23.74 -16.23
N SER A 416 -20.17 -23.24 -16.07
CA SER A 416 -19.16 -23.80 -15.18
C SER A 416 -18.15 -22.75 -14.72
N LEU A 417 -17.50 -23.01 -13.57
CA LEU A 417 -16.38 -22.20 -13.08
C LEU A 417 -15.26 -22.09 -14.14
N LYS A 418 -14.96 -23.18 -14.84
CA LYS A 418 -13.97 -23.16 -15.92
C LYS A 418 -14.32 -22.13 -16.98
N GLU A 419 -15.55 -22.12 -17.48
CA GLU A 419 -16.02 -21.17 -18.49
C GLU A 419 -15.94 -19.72 -17.99
N VAL A 420 -16.27 -19.46 -16.72
CA VAL A 420 -16.11 -18.14 -16.10
C VAL A 420 -14.65 -17.68 -16.16
N LEU A 421 -13.70 -18.56 -15.79
CA LEU A 421 -12.29 -18.24 -15.74
C LEU A 421 -11.67 -18.09 -17.13
N GLU A 422 -12.11 -18.90 -18.13
CA GLU A 422 -11.70 -18.75 -19.53
C GLU A 422 -12.16 -17.39 -20.11
N GLN A 423 -13.43 -17.01 -19.88
CA GLN A 423 -13.94 -15.71 -20.30
C GLN A 423 -13.23 -14.56 -19.59
N PHE A 424 -12.96 -14.71 -18.27
CA PHE A 424 -12.21 -13.73 -17.51
C PHE A 424 -10.83 -13.43 -18.11
N LEU A 425 -10.07 -14.47 -18.45
CA LEU A 425 -8.76 -14.31 -19.08
C LEU A 425 -8.88 -13.72 -20.48
N GLY A 426 -9.97 -14.01 -21.20
CA GLY A 426 -10.28 -13.45 -22.51
C GLY A 426 -10.47 -11.93 -22.51
N PHE A 427 -10.77 -11.32 -21.36
CA PHE A 427 -10.87 -9.87 -21.24
C PHE A 427 -9.51 -9.15 -21.13
N VAL A 428 -8.41 -9.88 -20.91
CA VAL A 428 -7.08 -9.27 -20.73
C VAL A 428 -6.52 -8.82 -22.08
N GLU A 429 -6.58 -7.55 -22.37
CA GLU A 429 -6.07 -6.95 -23.60
C GLU A 429 -4.53 -6.96 -23.68
N PRO A 430 -3.93 -6.74 -24.87
CA PRO A 430 -2.50 -6.47 -25.00
C PRO A 430 -2.06 -5.32 -24.08
N GLY A 431 -0.96 -5.52 -23.33
CA GLY A 431 -0.50 -4.56 -22.32
C GLY A 431 -1.39 -4.47 -21.05
N GLY A 432 -2.42 -5.33 -20.95
CA GLY A 432 -3.27 -5.46 -19.77
C GLY A 432 -2.63 -6.28 -18.65
N TYR A 433 -3.27 -6.26 -17.48
CA TYR A 433 -2.81 -6.99 -16.28
C TYR A 433 -4.00 -7.66 -15.56
N ILE A 434 -3.67 -8.61 -14.70
CA ILE A 434 -4.62 -9.31 -13.83
C ILE A 434 -4.36 -8.84 -12.39
N SER A 435 -5.41 -8.44 -11.67
CA SER A 435 -5.30 -8.11 -10.25
C SER A 435 -6.24 -8.99 -9.41
N ILE A 436 -5.68 -9.66 -8.41
CA ILE A 436 -6.40 -10.51 -7.47
C ILE A 436 -6.67 -9.69 -6.21
N HIS A 437 -7.95 -9.44 -5.92
CA HIS A 437 -8.42 -8.70 -4.75
C HIS A 437 -8.87 -9.67 -3.67
N ALA A 438 -8.01 -9.91 -2.66
CA ALA A 438 -8.22 -10.94 -1.65
C ALA A 438 -8.85 -10.36 -0.37
N TYR A 439 -10.16 -10.43 -0.21
CA TYR A 439 -10.87 -10.19 1.06
C TYR A 439 -10.90 -11.49 1.88
N LEU A 440 -9.72 -11.98 2.20
CA LEU A 440 -9.44 -13.25 2.88
C LEU A 440 -8.66 -12.99 4.17
N PRO A 441 -8.68 -13.93 5.13
CA PRO A 441 -7.79 -13.87 6.30
C PRO A 441 -6.32 -13.83 5.87
N VAL A 442 -5.51 -13.03 6.56
CA VAL A 442 -4.07 -12.94 6.30
C VAL A 442 -3.35 -14.02 7.11
N ASN A 443 -2.85 -15.03 6.45
CA ASN A 443 -2.01 -16.05 7.06
C ASN A 443 -1.04 -16.69 6.04
N PRO A 444 0.05 -17.35 6.48
CA PRO A 444 1.08 -17.87 5.58
C PRO A 444 0.57 -18.90 4.55
N LEU A 445 -0.47 -19.68 4.87
CA LEU A 445 -0.99 -20.70 3.96
C LEU A 445 -1.78 -20.05 2.81
N ILE A 446 -2.63 -19.09 3.13
CA ILE A 446 -3.39 -18.31 2.13
C ILE A 446 -2.43 -17.50 1.26
N GLU A 447 -1.44 -16.85 1.87
CA GLU A 447 -0.44 -16.08 1.12
C GLU A 447 0.33 -16.96 0.13
N LYS A 448 0.77 -18.15 0.56
CA LYS A 448 1.44 -19.12 -0.30
C LYS A 448 0.59 -19.52 -1.52
N GLU A 449 -0.70 -19.78 -1.32
CA GLU A 449 -1.60 -20.14 -2.42
C GLU A 449 -1.87 -18.95 -3.36
N LEU A 450 -1.98 -17.71 -2.83
CA LEU A 450 -2.09 -16.50 -3.65
C LEU A 450 -0.84 -16.25 -4.50
N ILE A 451 0.35 -16.40 -3.93
CA ILE A 451 1.62 -16.32 -4.65
C ILE A 451 1.67 -17.38 -5.76
N SER A 452 1.32 -18.61 -5.44
CA SER A 452 1.32 -19.72 -6.42
C SER A 452 0.31 -19.48 -7.55
N LEU A 453 -0.87 -18.94 -7.24
CA LEU A 453 -1.88 -18.59 -8.23
C LEU A 453 -1.40 -17.44 -9.14
N ALA A 454 -0.83 -16.38 -8.55
CA ALA A 454 -0.30 -15.24 -9.31
C ALA A 454 0.84 -15.68 -10.23
N SER A 455 1.76 -16.52 -9.76
CA SER A 455 2.86 -17.07 -10.54
C SER A 455 2.35 -17.95 -11.70
N LEU A 456 1.38 -18.82 -11.43
CA LEU A 456 0.75 -19.66 -12.48
C LEU A 456 0.15 -18.79 -13.60
N LEU A 457 -0.65 -17.79 -13.23
CA LEU A 457 -1.29 -16.89 -14.19
C LEU A 457 -0.25 -16.10 -14.99
N ARG A 458 0.80 -15.57 -14.35
CA ARG A 458 1.92 -14.89 -15.03
C ARG A 458 2.60 -15.82 -16.03
N ASP A 459 3.00 -17.03 -15.59
CA ASP A 459 3.76 -17.98 -16.42
C ASP A 459 3.00 -18.41 -17.66
N LYS A 460 1.70 -18.57 -17.54
CA LYS A 460 0.84 -19.04 -18.63
C LYS A 460 0.37 -17.92 -19.56
N THR A 461 0.14 -16.73 -19.02
CA THR A 461 -0.42 -15.61 -19.80
C THR A 461 0.64 -14.58 -20.23
N LYS A 462 1.82 -14.58 -19.61
CA LYS A 462 2.88 -13.55 -19.71
C LYS A 462 2.44 -12.15 -19.26
N LYS A 463 1.26 -12.06 -18.66
CA LYS A 463 0.71 -10.79 -18.16
C LYS A 463 1.28 -10.43 -16.80
N ALA A 464 1.24 -9.16 -16.45
CA ALA A 464 1.45 -8.75 -15.08
C ALA A 464 0.30 -9.28 -14.22
N VAL A 465 0.65 -9.86 -13.09
CA VAL A 465 -0.32 -10.33 -12.11
C VAL A 465 0.04 -9.76 -10.75
N THR A 466 -0.91 -9.08 -10.13
CA THR A 466 -0.78 -8.56 -8.77
C THR A 466 -1.81 -9.22 -7.87
N PHE A 467 -1.54 -9.27 -6.57
CA PHE A 467 -2.57 -9.53 -5.58
C PHE A 467 -2.43 -8.59 -4.40
N GLY A 468 -3.56 -8.21 -3.81
CA GLY A 468 -3.59 -7.37 -2.63
C GLY A 468 -4.70 -7.80 -1.67
N TYR A 469 -4.43 -7.67 -0.36
CA TYR A 469 -5.46 -7.92 0.65
C TYR A 469 -6.40 -6.72 0.77
N GLY A 470 -7.70 -6.99 0.77
CA GLY A 470 -8.73 -5.98 1.04
C GLY A 470 -9.06 -5.88 2.54
N PRO A 471 -9.23 -4.66 3.07
CA PRO A 471 -9.30 -3.38 2.36
C PRO A 471 -7.95 -2.66 2.14
N ARG A 472 -6.82 -3.21 2.57
CA ARG A 472 -5.49 -2.56 2.50
C ARG A 472 -5.20 -1.99 1.10
N PHE A 473 -5.43 -2.77 0.03
CA PHE A 473 -5.18 -2.32 -1.35
C PHE A 473 -6.07 -1.15 -1.81
N LEU A 474 -7.24 -0.93 -1.18
CA LEU A 474 -8.08 0.24 -1.48
C LEU A 474 -7.38 1.55 -1.16
N HIS A 475 -6.43 1.52 -0.23
CA HIS A 475 -5.59 2.62 0.21
C HIS A 475 -4.17 2.58 -0.41
N SER A 476 -3.96 1.82 -1.48
CA SER A 476 -2.71 1.73 -2.26
C SER A 476 -2.99 1.69 -3.76
N THR A 477 -3.13 0.51 -4.35
CA THR A 477 -3.38 0.32 -5.79
C THR A 477 -4.79 0.69 -6.22
N GLY A 478 -5.73 0.86 -5.30
CA GLY A 478 -7.14 1.16 -5.61
C GLY A 478 -7.35 2.39 -6.48
N GLN A 479 -6.48 3.40 -6.37
CA GLN A 479 -6.48 4.58 -7.25
C GLN A 479 -6.14 4.16 -8.69
N LEU A 480 -5.06 3.41 -8.90
CA LEU A 480 -4.62 2.96 -10.22
C LEU A 480 -5.65 2.04 -10.87
N HIS A 481 -6.23 1.12 -10.13
CA HIS A 481 -7.23 0.17 -10.65
C HIS A 481 -8.42 0.87 -11.32
N LYS A 482 -8.75 2.08 -10.88
CA LYS A 482 -9.90 2.87 -11.37
C LYS A 482 -9.48 3.99 -12.31
N GLY A 483 -8.28 4.56 -12.10
CA GLY A 483 -7.80 5.76 -12.80
C GLY A 483 -6.90 5.50 -14.00
N ASP A 484 -6.40 4.28 -14.19
CA ASP A 484 -5.58 3.91 -15.36
C ASP A 484 -6.42 3.84 -16.66
N GLY A 485 -5.78 3.51 -17.78
CA GLY A 485 -6.40 3.40 -19.10
C GLY A 485 -7.34 2.21 -19.31
N GLY A 486 -7.83 1.56 -18.24
CA GLY A 486 -8.74 0.42 -18.34
C GLY A 486 -8.05 -0.91 -18.60
N LYS A 487 -6.77 -1.01 -18.32
CA LYS A 487 -5.94 -2.18 -18.65
C LYS A 487 -6.10 -3.37 -17.69
N GLY A 488 -6.68 -3.15 -16.51
CA GLY A 488 -6.84 -4.18 -15.48
C GLY A 488 -8.09 -5.04 -15.66
N VAL A 489 -7.96 -6.34 -15.42
CA VAL A 489 -9.06 -7.25 -15.14
C VAL A 489 -8.96 -7.77 -13.71
N PHE A 490 -10.08 -7.92 -13.01
CA PHE A 490 -10.10 -8.07 -11.57
C PHE A 490 -10.77 -9.38 -11.14
N LEU A 491 -10.03 -10.19 -10.39
CA LEU A 491 -10.49 -11.40 -9.73
C LEU A 491 -10.66 -11.10 -8.24
N GLN A 492 -11.88 -10.88 -7.80
CA GLN A 492 -12.19 -10.62 -6.41
C GLN A 492 -12.53 -11.92 -5.67
N LEU A 493 -11.81 -12.20 -4.60
CA LEU A 493 -11.95 -13.38 -3.76
C LEU A 493 -12.44 -12.94 -2.37
N VAL A 494 -13.58 -13.46 -1.92
CA VAL A 494 -14.20 -13.03 -0.66
C VAL A 494 -14.54 -14.26 0.17
N SER A 495 -14.08 -14.33 1.41
CA SER A 495 -14.49 -15.37 2.36
C SER A 495 -15.51 -14.83 3.36
N GLU A 496 -16.45 -15.69 3.76
CA GLU A 496 -17.20 -15.45 4.98
C GLU A 496 -16.28 -15.67 6.19
N PRO A 497 -16.32 -14.80 7.19
CA PRO A 497 -15.50 -14.98 8.38
C PRO A 497 -16.02 -16.15 9.24
N SER A 498 -15.09 -16.92 9.84
CA SER A 498 -15.44 -18.00 10.78
C SER A 498 -15.98 -17.47 12.11
N ILE A 499 -15.59 -16.24 12.46
CA ILE A 499 -16.07 -15.47 13.61
C ILE A 499 -16.44 -14.07 13.14
N ASP A 500 -17.41 -13.44 13.77
CA ASP A 500 -17.70 -12.04 13.51
C ASP A 500 -17.67 -11.22 14.79
N ILE A 501 -17.27 -9.96 14.68
CA ILE A 501 -17.01 -9.09 15.83
C ILE A 501 -17.82 -7.80 15.67
N PRO A 502 -18.64 -7.43 16.67
CA PRO A 502 -19.40 -6.20 16.63
C PRO A 502 -18.47 -4.96 16.73
N ILE A 503 -18.77 -3.94 15.94
CA ILE A 503 -18.14 -2.62 16.01
C ILE A 503 -19.02 -1.73 16.90
N PRO A 504 -18.52 -1.24 18.03
CA PRO A 504 -19.27 -0.32 18.87
C PRO A 504 -19.69 0.96 18.11
N GLU A 505 -20.88 1.48 18.36
CA GLU A 505 -21.32 2.75 17.77
C GLU A 505 -20.44 3.92 18.23
N GLU A 506 -20.09 3.94 19.53
CA GLU A 506 -19.13 4.85 20.13
C GLU A 506 -18.16 4.06 21.02
N ALA A 507 -16.94 4.58 21.17
CA ALA A 507 -16.01 4.03 22.14
C ALA A 507 -16.61 4.15 23.58
N GLY A 508 -16.54 3.08 24.36
CA GLY A 508 -17.19 2.99 25.66
C GLY A 508 -18.64 2.51 25.64
N SER A 509 -19.21 2.23 24.47
CA SER A 509 -20.58 1.70 24.33
C SER A 509 -20.56 0.20 24.00
N ASP A 510 -21.51 -0.54 24.57
CA ASP A 510 -21.78 -1.94 24.18
C ASP A 510 -22.80 -2.04 23.03
N VAL A 511 -23.40 -0.91 22.60
CA VAL A 511 -24.35 -0.88 21.47
C VAL A 511 -23.57 -0.99 20.17
N SER A 512 -24.01 -1.89 19.29
CA SER A 512 -23.44 -2.11 17.97
C SER A 512 -24.56 -2.34 16.95
N CYS A 513 -24.50 -1.63 15.82
CA CYS A 513 -25.37 -1.87 14.66
C CYS A 513 -24.63 -2.51 13.50
N PHE A 514 -23.34 -2.82 13.66
CA PHE A 514 -22.47 -3.20 12.57
C PHE A 514 -21.33 -4.10 13.06
N THR A 515 -20.88 -5.02 12.20
CA THR A 515 -19.78 -5.93 12.52
C THR A 515 -18.59 -5.74 11.56
N PHE A 516 -17.42 -6.23 11.93
CA PHE A 516 -16.25 -6.21 11.03
C PHE A 516 -16.47 -7.09 9.79
N GLY A 517 -17.18 -8.20 9.90
CA GLY A 517 -17.55 -9.03 8.75
C GLY A 517 -18.48 -8.29 7.78
N ALA A 518 -19.48 -7.59 8.30
CA ALA A 518 -20.35 -6.74 7.49
C ALA A 518 -19.58 -5.59 6.84
N LEU A 519 -18.61 -4.98 7.56
CA LEU A 519 -17.73 -3.93 7.01
C LEU A 519 -16.87 -4.48 5.86
N LYS A 520 -16.19 -5.61 6.06
CA LYS A 520 -15.40 -6.29 5.02
C LYS A 520 -16.25 -6.59 3.77
N LYS A 521 -17.46 -7.15 3.96
CA LYS A 521 -18.39 -7.42 2.85
C LYS A 521 -18.81 -6.14 2.12
N ALA A 522 -19.14 -5.06 2.86
CA ALA A 522 -19.50 -3.77 2.29
C ALA A 522 -18.35 -3.15 1.48
N GLN A 523 -17.11 -3.30 1.95
CA GLN A 523 -15.91 -2.81 1.23
C GLN A 523 -15.67 -3.62 -0.05
N ALA A 524 -15.81 -4.94 -0.02
CA ALA A 524 -15.69 -5.78 -1.21
C ALA A 524 -16.75 -5.43 -2.26
N LEU A 525 -18.01 -5.30 -1.86
CA LEU A 525 -19.11 -4.93 -2.76
C LEU A 525 -18.96 -3.49 -3.29
N GLY A 526 -18.55 -2.55 -2.43
CA GLY A 526 -18.31 -1.16 -2.81
C GLY A 526 -17.18 -1.01 -3.82
N ASP A 527 -16.09 -1.78 -3.66
CA ASP A 527 -14.98 -1.82 -4.61
C ASP A 527 -15.42 -2.41 -5.96
N ARG A 528 -16.14 -3.53 -5.93
CA ARG A 528 -16.69 -4.17 -7.14
C ARG A 528 -17.56 -3.18 -7.93
N GLU A 529 -18.46 -2.49 -7.27
CA GLU A 529 -19.33 -1.49 -7.91
C GLU A 529 -18.52 -0.32 -8.48
N ALA A 530 -17.51 0.18 -7.75
CA ALA A 530 -16.65 1.24 -8.23
C ALA A 530 -15.84 0.84 -9.47
N LEU A 531 -15.31 -0.38 -9.50
CA LEU A 531 -14.61 -0.94 -10.66
C LEU A 531 -15.54 -1.08 -11.87
N LYS A 532 -16.74 -1.63 -11.68
CA LYS A 532 -17.74 -1.75 -12.75
C LYS A 532 -18.11 -0.39 -13.34
N ARG A 533 -18.34 0.62 -12.51
CA ARG A 533 -18.63 1.99 -12.97
C ARG A 533 -17.47 2.66 -13.68
N ALA A 534 -16.25 2.29 -13.32
CA ALA A 534 -15.04 2.69 -14.04
C ALA A 534 -14.82 1.88 -15.35
N GLY A 535 -15.79 1.03 -15.75
CA GLY A 535 -15.72 0.22 -16.97
C GLY A 535 -14.81 -1.00 -16.88
N ARG A 536 -14.41 -1.40 -15.65
CA ARG A 536 -13.50 -2.53 -15.42
C ARG A 536 -14.24 -3.87 -15.48
N LYS A 537 -13.55 -4.90 -15.95
CA LYS A 537 -14.04 -6.28 -15.92
C LYS A 537 -13.71 -6.93 -14.59
N VAL A 538 -14.76 -7.32 -13.85
CA VAL A 538 -14.64 -7.89 -12.50
C VAL A 538 -15.44 -9.18 -12.43
N ILE A 539 -14.82 -10.24 -11.91
CA ILE A 539 -15.53 -11.40 -11.40
C ILE A 539 -15.30 -11.52 -9.90
N SER A 540 -16.32 -11.90 -9.16
CA SER A 540 -16.22 -12.10 -7.71
C SER A 540 -16.57 -13.53 -7.35
N LEU A 541 -15.69 -14.19 -6.60
CA LEU A 541 -15.83 -15.53 -6.09
C LEU A 541 -15.98 -15.46 -4.56
N PHE A 542 -17.18 -15.74 -4.06
CA PHE A 542 -17.43 -15.82 -2.62
C PHE A 542 -17.26 -17.27 -2.18
N PHE A 543 -16.36 -17.49 -1.24
CA PHE A 543 -15.93 -18.80 -0.79
C PHE A 543 -16.91 -19.37 0.24
N GLN A 544 -17.36 -20.59 0.01
CA GLN A 544 -18.07 -21.41 0.99
C GLN A 544 -17.07 -22.37 1.64
N GLY A 545 -16.75 -22.16 2.93
CA GLY A 545 -15.83 -23.01 3.68
C GLY A 545 -14.38 -22.54 3.68
N ASN A 546 -13.43 -23.47 3.72
CA ASN A 546 -12.02 -23.18 3.94
C ASN A 546 -11.35 -22.45 2.77
N SER A 547 -10.79 -21.27 3.05
CA SER A 547 -10.20 -20.39 2.03
C SER A 547 -8.97 -20.98 1.34
N GLU A 548 -8.12 -21.72 2.06
CA GLU A 548 -6.94 -22.38 1.49
C GLU A 548 -7.35 -23.45 0.47
N GLU A 549 -8.33 -24.29 0.83
CA GLU A 549 -8.87 -25.33 -0.07
C GLU A 549 -9.47 -24.69 -1.33
N LYS A 550 -10.21 -23.60 -1.18
CA LYS A 550 -10.80 -22.88 -2.32
C LYS A 550 -9.76 -22.26 -3.24
N LEU A 551 -8.71 -21.65 -2.70
CA LEU A 551 -7.60 -21.14 -3.50
C LEU A 551 -6.89 -22.26 -4.28
N ARG A 552 -6.69 -23.42 -3.64
CA ARG A 552 -6.11 -24.60 -4.29
C ARG A 552 -7.02 -25.11 -5.43
N THR A 553 -8.31 -25.24 -5.17
CA THR A 553 -9.31 -25.63 -6.18
C THR A 553 -9.33 -24.65 -7.36
N LEU A 554 -9.25 -23.35 -7.08
CA LEU A 554 -9.18 -22.31 -8.11
C LEU A 554 -7.92 -22.44 -8.96
N ARG A 555 -6.76 -22.59 -8.33
CA ARG A 555 -5.48 -22.78 -9.01
C ARG A 555 -5.45 -24.05 -9.88
N GLU A 556 -5.95 -25.15 -9.37
CA GLU A 556 -6.09 -26.41 -10.12
C GLU A 556 -7.03 -26.24 -11.32
N THR A 557 -8.15 -25.51 -11.15
CA THR A 557 -9.06 -25.23 -12.25
C THR A 557 -8.35 -24.44 -13.37
N PHE A 558 -7.58 -23.39 -13.02
CA PHE A 558 -6.75 -22.67 -14.01
C PHE A 558 -5.73 -23.59 -14.69
N LEU A 559 -5.04 -24.43 -13.91
CA LEU A 559 -4.01 -25.34 -14.44
C LEU A 559 -4.54 -26.31 -15.49
N HIS A 560 -5.80 -26.73 -15.38
CA HIS A 560 -6.41 -27.69 -16.30
C HIS A 560 -6.72 -27.17 -17.70
N PHE A 561 -6.80 -25.84 -17.90
CA PHE A 561 -7.11 -25.29 -19.22
C PHE A 561 -6.06 -24.30 -19.75
N LEU A 562 -5.11 -23.86 -18.94
CA LEU A 562 -3.95 -23.06 -19.35
C LEU A 562 -2.76 -23.96 -19.73
#